data_f24bd5ec2ca6a6ce54060e6f4774b32e
#
_entry.id   f24bd5ec2ca6a6ce54060e6f4774b32e
#
_cell.length_a   1.000
_cell.length_b   1.000
_cell.length_c   1.000
_cell.angle_alpha   90.00
_cell.angle_beta   90.00
_cell.angle_gamma   90.00
#
_symmetry.space_group_name_H-M   'P 1'
#
loop_
_entity.id
_entity.type
_entity.pdbx_description
1 polymer ?
#
loop_
_entity_poly.entity_id
_entity_poly.type
_entity_poly.pdbx_seq_one_letter_code
_entity_poly.pdbx_strand_id
1 'polypeptide(L)'
;GYRITSVAGTSIGSLIGGIYAAGKLPEVKEWLFNLDAWKVFSLMDISISKNHLVKGDKVISALKEIVPDVDIRDLPIPYRAVAADLYTGEEVIFDRGPLFDAIRASISIPSLFRPVKYGYRTLVDGGIVNTMPISCLQRKEGDILVAFDVNDIDVDSIRQYIINDVREEEERLAEEKMLAEETRSVIQ
;
A
#
# COMPACT_ATOMS: atom_id res chain seq x y z
N GLY A 1 19.36 7.12 20.13
CA GLY A 1 18.33 6.89 19.12
C GLY A 1 16.94 7.06 19.72
N TYR A 2 15.92 7.20 18.87
CA TYR A 2 14.53 7.29 19.30
C TYR A 2 13.90 5.90 19.35
N ARG A 3 12.90 5.73 20.23
CA ARG A 3 12.08 4.53 20.30
C ARG A 3 10.66 4.89 19.88
N ILE A 4 10.09 4.16 18.92
CA ILE A 4 8.70 4.32 18.52
C ILE A 4 7.80 3.74 19.61
N THR A 5 6.88 4.54 20.11
CA THR A 5 5.98 4.22 21.24
C THR A 5 4.54 4.00 20.82
N SER A 6 4.14 4.44 19.63
CA SER A 6 2.81 4.24 19.06
C SER A 6 2.86 4.41 17.54
N VAL A 7 2.03 3.65 16.83
CA VAL A 7 1.89 3.71 15.37
C VAL A 7 0.41 3.81 15.02
N ALA A 8 0.09 4.69 14.08
CA ALA A 8 -1.22 4.72 13.44
C ALA A 8 -1.04 4.84 11.94
N GLY A 9 -1.88 4.20 11.17
CA GLY A 9 -1.77 4.20 9.73
C GLY A 9 -3.10 4.04 9.00
N THR A 10 -3.13 4.55 7.78
CA THR A 10 -4.24 4.42 6.84
C THR A 10 -3.71 3.79 5.56
N SER A 11 -4.47 2.88 4.94
CA SER A 11 -4.10 2.24 3.67
C SER A 11 -2.73 1.56 3.75
N ILE A 12 -1.80 1.86 2.84
CA ILE A 12 -0.43 1.33 2.86
C ILE A 12 0.27 1.64 4.20
N GLY A 13 -0.03 2.79 4.81
CA GLY A 13 0.48 3.16 6.13
C GLY A 13 0.00 2.22 7.24
N SER A 14 -1.23 1.69 7.14
CA SER A 14 -1.73 0.68 8.07
C SER A 14 -0.99 -0.66 7.91
N LEU A 15 -0.75 -1.07 6.67
CA LEU A 15 -0.02 -2.31 6.36
C LEU A 15 1.40 -2.27 6.92
N ILE A 16 2.18 -1.26 6.53
CA ILE A 16 3.57 -1.12 6.96
C ILE A 16 3.67 -0.90 8.48
N GLY A 17 2.79 -0.04 9.01
CA GLY A 17 2.74 0.25 10.44
C GLY A 17 2.37 -0.97 11.29
N GLY A 18 1.42 -1.79 10.85
CA GLY A 18 1.02 -3.03 11.52
C GLY A 18 2.12 -4.09 11.52
N ILE A 19 2.77 -4.29 10.36
CA ILE A 19 3.94 -5.19 10.24
C ILE A 19 5.08 -4.72 11.15
N TYR A 20 5.34 -3.42 11.19
CA TYR A 20 6.35 -2.84 12.08
C TYR A 20 5.98 -3.04 13.55
N ALA A 21 4.73 -2.77 13.93
CA ALA A 21 4.25 -2.95 15.30
C ALA A 21 4.32 -4.42 15.76
N ALA A 22 4.18 -5.36 14.83
CA ALA A 22 4.38 -6.80 15.05
C ALA A 22 5.87 -7.21 15.13
N GLY A 23 6.81 -6.28 14.89
CA GLY A 23 8.25 -6.56 14.89
C GLY A 23 8.72 -7.40 13.71
N LYS A 24 7.97 -7.41 12.59
CA LYS A 24 8.20 -8.28 11.43
C LYS A 24 8.59 -7.54 10.15
N LEU A 25 8.89 -6.25 10.26
CA LEU A 25 9.27 -5.45 9.10
C LEU A 25 10.53 -5.96 8.37
N PRO A 26 11.61 -6.40 9.06
CA PRO A 26 12.79 -6.91 8.37
C PRO A 26 12.49 -8.16 7.51
N GLU A 27 11.73 -9.12 8.06
CA GLU A 27 11.38 -10.37 7.36
C GLU A 27 10.48 -10.10 6.14
N VAL A 28 9.48 -9.21 6.29
CA VAL A 28 8.61 -8.83 5.17
C VAL A 28 9.38 -8.06 4.11
N LYS A 29 10.31 -7.18 4.51
CA LYS A 29 11.18 -6.48 3.57
C LYS A 29 12.01 -7.46 2.74
N GLU A 30 12.67 -8.43 3.39
CA GLU A 30 13.45 -9.46 2.70
C GLU A 30 12.58 -10.27 1.73
N TRP A 31 11.39 -10.68 2.18
CA TRP A 31 10.42 -11.38 1.33
C TRP A 31 10.04 -10.55 0.09
N LEU A 32 9.71 -9.26 0.25
CA LEU A 32 9.35 -8.36 -0.84
C LEU A 32 10.47 -8.22 -1.88
N PHE A 33 11.72 -8.06 -1.43
CA PHE A 33 12.87 -7.92 -2.33
C PHE A 33 13.21 -9.21 -3.09
N ASN A 34 12.77 -10.37 -2.59
CA ASN A 34 12.93 -11.67 -3.22
C ASN A 34 11.74 -12.07 -4.12
N LEU A 35 10.72 -11.21 -4.25
CA LEU A 35 9.62 -11.43 -5.19
C LEU A 35 10.10 -11.16 -6.62
N ASP A 36 9.97 -12.17 -7.49
CA ASP A 36 10.08 -11.97 -8.93
C ASP A 36 8.75 -11.47 -9.54
N ALA A 37 8.82 -10.94 -10.77
CA ALA A 37 7.63 -10.39 -11.45
C ALA A 37 6.49 -11.42 -11.58
N TRP A 38 6.80 -12.71 -11.72
CA TRP A 38 5.80 -13.77 -11.82
C TRP A 38 5.08 -14.02 -10.49
N LYS A 39 5.80 -13.99 -9.37
CA LYS A 39 5.22 -14.11 -8.04
C LYS A 39 4.35 -12.88 -7.71
N VAL A 40 4.82 -11.69 -8.04
CA VAL A 40 4.01 -10.46 -7.89
C VAL A 40 2.70 -10.61 -8.67
N PHE A 41 2.76 -11.00 -9.95
CA PHE A 41 1.57 -11.22 -10.77
C PHE A 41 0.63 -12.29 -10.17
N SER A 42 1.17 -13.37 -9.63
CA SER A 42 0.37 -14.43 -9.00
C SER A 42 -0.33 -13.99 -7.71
N LEU A 43 0.26 -13.04 -6.98
CA LEU A 43 -0.32 -12.44 -5.77
C LEU A 43 -1.41 -11.41 -6.10
N MET A 44 -1.30 -10.75 -7.26
CA MET A 44 -2.36 -9.90 -7.79
C MET A 44 -3.49 -10.81 -8.27
N ASP A 45 -4.45 -11.09 -7.41
CA ASP A 45 -5.62 -11.94 -7.71
C ASP A 45 -6.55 -11.24 -8.73
N ILE A 46 -6.04 -11.10 -9.96
CA ILE A 46 -6.80 -10.57 -11.10
C ILE A 46 -7.81 -11.66 -11.47
N SER A 47 -8.88 -11.72 -10.71
CA SER A 47 -10.02 -12.53 -11.09
C SER A 47 -10.60 -11.92 -12.36
N ILE A 48 -10.56 -12.66 -13.47
CA ILE A 48 -11.29 -12.37 -14.72
C ILE A 48 -12.79 -12.58 -14.44
N SER A 49 -13.29 -11.92 -13.42
CA SER A 49 -14.70 -11.88 -13.05
C SER A 49 -15.28 -10.59 -13.65
N LYS A 50 -16.55 -10.61 -14.01
CA LYS A 50 -17.28 -9.47 -14.60
C LYS A 50 -17.19 -8.14 -13.83
N ASN A 51 -16.62 -8.14 -12.63
CA ASN A 51 -16.49 -6.95 -11.77
C ASN A 51 -15.05 -6.44 -11.57
N HIS A 52 -14.04 -7.04 -12.20
CA HIS A 52 -12.63 -6.61 -12.24
C HIS A 52 -11.97 -6.21 -10.88
N LEU A 53 -12.60 -6.54 -9.74
CA LEU A 53 -12.07 -6.19 -8.42
C LEU A 53 -11.12 -7.27 -7.91
N VAL A 54 -9.93 -6.85 -7.49
CA VAL A 54 -8.93 -7.69 -6.82
C VAL A 54 -9.46 -8.07 -5.44
N LYS A 55 -9.38 -9.33 -5.06
CA LYS A 55 -9.80 -9.74 -3.71
C LYS A 55 -8.80 -9.31 -2.64
N GLY A 56 -7.51 -9.25 -2.99
CA GLY A 56 -6.42 -8.93 -2.05
C GLY A 56 -6.10 -10.06 -1.05
N ASP A 57 -6.85 -11.15 -1.09
CA ASP A 57 -6.76 -12.22 -0.08
C ASP A 57 -5.44 -12.99 -0.19
N LYS A 58 -4.87 -13.12 -1.41
CA LYS A 58 -3.61 -13.83 -1.63
C LYS A 58 -2.41 -13.10 -1.01
N VAL A 59 -2.36 -11.78 -1.16
CA VAL A 59 -1.30 -10.96 -0.55
C VAL A 59 -1.40 -11.05 0.97
N ILE A 60 -2.60 -10.89 1.52
CA ILE A 60 -2.84 -11.03 2.96
C ILE A 60 -2.46 -12.43 3.44
N SER A 61 -2.82 -13.50 2.71
CA SER A 61 -2.47 -14.88 3.07
C SER A 61 -0.95 -15.08 3.07
N ALA A 62 -0.24 -14.59 2.06
CA ALA A 62 1.22 -14.69 2.00
C ALA A 62 1.91 -13.92 3.15
N LEU A 63 1.38 -12.74 3.50
CA LEU A 63 1.89 -11.98 4.65
C LEU A 63 1.63 -12.70 5.99
N LYS A 64 0.51 -13.39 6.15
CA LYS A 64 0.19 -14.18 7.35
C LYS A 64 1.16 -15.36 7.59
N GLU A 65 1.84 -15.82 6.55
CA GLU A 65 2.90 -16.85 6.69
C GLU A 65 4.16 -16.29 7.37
N ILE A 66 4.38 -14.96 7.31
CA ILE A 66 5.56 -14.28 7.85
C ILE A 66 5.22 -13.56 9.15
N VAL A 67 4.05 -12.93 9.19
CA VAL A 67 3.58 -12.08 10.29
C VAL A 67 2.42 -12.79 10.99
N PRO A 68 2.54 -13.11 12.29
CA PRO A 68 1.44 -13.72 13.04
C PRO A 68 0.19 -12.83 13.04
N ASP A 69 -0.97 -13.40 12.77
CA ASP A 69 -2.26 -12.72 12.86
C ASP A 69 -2.75 -12.70 14.32
N VAL A 70 -2.15 -11.82 15.11
CA VAL A 70 -2.46 -11.64 16.53
C VAL A 70 -3.53 -10.55 16.72
N ASP A 71 -4.14 -10.51 17.90
CA ASP A 71 -4.97 -9.36 18.28
C ASP A 71 -4.09 -8.10 18.36
N ILE A 72 -4.58 -6.98 17.84
CA ILE A 72 -3.88 -5.68 17.84
C ILE A 72 -3.42 -5.30 19.25
N ARG A 73 -4.18 -5.67 20.28
CA ARG A 73 -3.87 -5.38 21.70
C ARG A 73 -2.63 -6.12 22.20
N ASP A 74 -2.27 -7.23 21.54
CA ASP A 74 -1.12 -8.08 21.90
C ASP A 74 0.16 -7.68 21.15
N LEU A 75 0.09 -6.66 20.29
CA LEU A 75 1.27 -6.18 19.58
C LEU A 75 2.29 -5.52 20.52
N PRO A 76 3.60 -5.70 20.28
CA PRO A 76 4.67 -5.07 21.07
C PRO A 76 4.61 -3.54 21.11
N ILE A 77 4.07 -2.93 20.07
CA ILE A 77 3.90 -1.47 19.94
C ILE A 77 2.41 -1.19 19.75
N PRO A 78 1.79 -0.28 20.53
CA PRO A 78 0.45 0.18 20.32
C PRO A 78 0.21 0.60 18.86
N TYR A 79 -0.79 0.01 18.23
CA TYR A 79 -1.09 0.20 16.83
C TYR A 79 -2.57 0.50 16.60
N ARG A 80 -2.85 1.36 15.61
CA ARG A 80 -4.20 1.61 15.10
C ARG A 80 -4.23 1.68 13.60
N ALA A 81 -5.25 1.05 13.00
CA ALA A 81 -5.56 1.17 11.58
C ALA A 81 -6.86 1.93 11.37
N VAL A 82 -6.94 2.69 10.29
CA VAL A 82 -8.14 3.46 9.95
C VAL A 82 -8.75 2.92 8.65
N ALA A 83 -10.06 2.67 8.71
CA ALA A 83 -10.91 2.40 7.55
C ALA A 83 -12.07 3.37 7.53
N ALA A 84 -12.89 3.35 6.48
CA ALA A 84 -14.10 4.16 6.37
C ALA A 84 -15.32 3.27 6.11
N ASP A 85 -16.45 3.63 6.70
CA ASP A 85 -17.73 3.01 6.34
C ASP A 85 -18.22 3.59 5.02
N LEU A 86 -18.41 2.71 4.02
CA LEU A 86 -18.81 3.08 2.67
C LEU A 86 -20.14 3.85 2.60
N TYR A 87 -21.06 3.55 3.50
CA TYR A 87 -22.42 4.11 3.44
C TYR A 87 -22.60 5.34 4.32
N THR A 88 -21.93 5.41 5.45
CA THR A 88 -22.06 6.55 6.38
C THR A 88 -20.95 7.58 6.21
N GLY A 89 -19.80 7.20 5.61
CA GLY A 89 -18.60 8.04 5.55
C GLY A 89 -17.92 8.20 6.92
N GLU A 90 -18.32 7.41 7.92
CA GLU A 90 -17.69 7.47 9.25
C GLU A 90 -16.32 6.82 9.25
N GLU A 91 -15.40 7.43 10.00
CA GLU A 91 -14.11 6.83 10.31
C GLU A 91 -14.30 5.61 11.22
N VAL A 92 -13.62 4.51 10.90
CA VAL A 92 -13.59 3.29 11.69
C VAL A 92 -12.16 3.00 12.13
N ILE A 93 -11.90 3.13 13.43
CA ILE A 93 -10.58 2.92 14.01
C ILE A 93 -10.51 1.51 14.58
N PHE A 94 -9.53 0.74 14.13
CA PHE A 94 -9.20 -0.56 14.67
C PHE A 94 -8.09 -0.42 15.72
N ASP A 95 -8.40 -0.71 16.97
CA ASP A 95 -7.46 -0.77 18.09
C ASP A 95 -7.47 -2.13 18.80
N ARG A 96 -8.20 -3.09 18.24
CA ARG A 96 -8.38 -4.46 18.74
C ARG A 96 -8.82 -5.40 17.62
N GLY A 97 -8.81 -6.70 17.90
CA GLY A 97 -9.17 -7.74 16.95
C GLY A 97 -8.00 -8.16 16.06
N PRO A 98 -8.22 -9.08 15.10
CA PRO A 98 -7.17 -9.61 14.24
C PRO A 98 -6.46 -8.51 13.45
N LEU A 99 -5.12 -8.50 13.49
CA LEU A 99 -4.29 -7.50 12.82
C LEU A 99 -4.59 -7.40 11.32
N PHE A 100 -4.70 -8.54 10.66
CA PHE A 100 -4.92 -8.54 9.22
C PHE A 100 -6.35 -8.22 8.79
N ASP A 101 -7.34 -8.37 9.67
CA ASP A 101 -8.70 -7.90 9.40
C ASP A 101 -8.72 -6.36 9.36
N ALA A 102 -8.03 -5.71 10.29
CA ALA A 102 -7.87 -4.27 10.33
C ALA A 102 -7.10 -3.74 9.10
N ILE A 103 -5.96 -4.36 8.79
CA ILE A 103 -5.17 -4.01 7.60
C ILE A 103 -5.99 -4.19 6.33
N ARG A 104 -6.67 -5.35 6.18
CA ARG A 104 -7.48 -5.66 5.00
C ARG A 104 -8.61 -4.65 4.78
N ALA A 105 -9.26 -4.22 5.86
CA ALA A 105 -10.27 -3.16 5.78
C ALA A 105 -9.64 -1.83 5.34
N SER A 106 -8.53 -1.45 5.97
CA SER A 106 -7.85 -0.17 5.75
C SER A 106 -7.28 -0.01 4.33
N ILE A 107 -6.86 -1.10 3.66
CA ILE A 107 -6.33 -1.09 2.29
C ILE A 107 -7.38 -1.34 1.21
N SER A 108 -8.67 -1.35 1.55
CA SER A 108 -9.76 -1.67 0.61
C SER A 108 -10.10 -0.49 -0.31
N ILE A 109 -9.14 -0.09 -1.16
CA ILE A 109 -9.29 1.02 -2.12
C ILE A 109 -10.50 0.76 -3.02
N PRO A 110 -11.49 1.69 -3.04
CA PRO A 110 -12.62 1.58 -3.94
C PRO A 110 -12.20 1.41 -5.40
N SER A 111 -12.93 0.61 -6.14
CA SER A 111 -12.66 0.23 -7.55
C SER A 111 -11.45 -0.69 -7.76
N LEU A 112 -10.54 -0.82 -6.79
CA LEU A 112 -9.41 -1.74 -6.86
C LEU A 112 -9.65 -3.01 -6.04
N PHE A 113 -10.04 -2.85 -4.78
CA PHE A 113 -10.31 -3.97 -3.89
C PHE A 113 -11.80 -4.09 -3.52
N ARG A 114 -12.21 -5.32 -3.21
CA ARG A 114 -13.56 -5.54 -2.68
C ARG A 114 -13.69 -4.94 -1.29
N PRO A 115 -14.77 -4.18 -1.00
CA PRO A 115 -15.10 -3.73 0.34
C PRO A 115 -15.20 -4.90 1.33
N VAL A 116 -14.84 -4.65 2.58
CA VAL A 116 -14.86 -5.64 3.66
C VAL A 116 -16.16 -5.53 4.45
N LYS A 117 -16.85 -6.65 4.67
CA LYS A 117 -17.99 -6.71 5.60
C LYS A 117 -17.48 -6.86 7.03
N TYR A 118 -17.87 -5.93 7.90
CA TYR A 118 -17.49 -5.92 9.31
C TYR A 118 -18.72 -5.65 10.18
N GLY A 119 -19.31 -6.71 10.70
CA GLY A 119 -20.61 -6.63 11.34
C GLY A 119 -21.68 -6.10 10.36
N TYR A 120 -22.35 -5.02 10.73
CA TYR A 120 -23.36 -4.34 9.90
C TYR A 120 -22.74 -3.31 8.94
N ARG A 121 -21.45 -3.02 9.05
CA ARG A 121 -20.73 -2.04 8.24
C ARG A 121 -20.15 -2.66 6.98
N THR A 122 -19.93 -1.81 5.98
CA THR A 122 -19.18 -2.15 4.77
C THR A 122 -18.00 -1.21 4.68
N LEU A 123 -16.81 -1.75 4.89
CA LEU A 123 -15.60 -0.94 5.04
C LEU A 123 -14.82 -0.86 3.73
N VAL A 124 -14.28 0.31 3.50
CA VAL A 124 -13.35 0.66 2.43
C VAL A 124 -12.13 1.35 3.01
N ASP A 125 -11.16 1.67 2.14
CA ASP A 125 -9.91 2.34 2.51
C ASP A 125 -10.19 3.62 3.32
N GLY A 126 -9.44 3.77 4.42
CA GLY A 126 -9.58 4.92 5.30
C GLY A 126 -9.12 6.25 4.70
N GLY A 127 -8.34 6.20 3.61
CA GLY A 127 -7.83 7.40 2.94
C GLY A 127 -8.91 8.33 2.38
N ILE A 128 -10.15 7.85 2.25
CA ILE A 128 -11.29 8.70 1.84
C ILE A 128 -11.78 9.62 2.96
N VAL A 129 -11.41 9.36 4.21
CA VAL A 129 -11.84 10.17 5.38
C VAL A 129 -10.66 10.70 6.20
N ASN A 130 -9.55 9.94 6.32
CA ASN A 130 -8.40 10.34 7.12
C ASN A 130 -7.12 9.71 6.56
N THR A 131 -6.40 10.45 5.74
CA THR A 131 -5.14 9.99 5.12
C THR A 131 -3.97 9.97 6.11
N MET A 132 -4.02 10.82 7.17
CA MET A 132 -2.95 10.97 8.15
C MET A 132 -3.51 10.93 9.57
N PRO A 133 -3.70 9.73 10.16
CA PRO A 133 -4.45 9.54 11.39
C PRO A 133 -3.66 9.91 12.66
N ILE A 134 -3.20 11.16 12.75
CA ILE A 134 -2.42 11.69 13.88
C ILE A 134 -3.19 11.59 15.20
N SER A 135 -4.49 11.85 15.15
CA SER A 135 -5.39 11.77 16.33
C SER A 135 -5.52 10.35 16.89
N CYS A 136 -5.18 9.33 16.09
CA CYS A 136 -5.23 7.94 16.52
C CYS A 136 -4.00 7.49 17.33
N LEU A 137 -2.93 8.28 17.38
CA LEU A 137 -1.72 7.94 18.11
C LEU A 137 -1.92 8.01 19.62
N GLN A 138 -1.37 7.05 20.35
CA GLN A 138 -1.26 7.08 21.80
C GLN A 138 0.00 7.85 22.19
N ARG A 139 -0.14 9.16 22.45
CA ARG A 139 0.97 10.06 22.75
C ARG A 139 1.02 10.42 24.23
N LYS A 140 2.24 10.60 24.72
CA LYS A 140 2.53 11.18 26.04
C LYS A 140 3.17 12.56 25.86
N GLU A 141 3.15 13.34 26.93
CA GLU A 141 3.86 14.63 26.96
C GLU A 141 5.36 14.39 26.69
N GLY A 142 5.94 15.20 25.80
CA GLY A 142 7.33 15.07 25.36
C GLY A 142 7.57 14.11 24.20
N ASP A 143 6.57 13.37 23.72
CA ASP A 143 6.71 12.53 22.52
C ASP A 143 6.88 13.40 21.26
N ILE A 144 7.82 12.98 20.42
CA ILE A 144 8.01 13.58 19.10
C ILE A 144 7.02 12.91 18.13
N LEU A 145 6.25 13.74 17.42
CA LEU A 145 5.39 13.29 16.33
C LEU A 145 6.19 13.26 15.04
N VAL A 146 6.16 12.10 14.36
CA VAL A 146 6.68 11.95 12.99
C VAL A 146 5.51 11.49 12.10
N ALA A 147 5.28 12.19 11.02
CA ALA A 147 4.25 11.85 10.04
C ALA A 147 4.89 11.65 8.66
N PHE A 148 4.40 10.63 7.93
CA PHE A 148 4.79 10.33 6.55
C PHE A 148 3.56 10.48 5.67
N ASP A 149 3.56 11.47 4.79
CA ASP A 149 2.53 11.64 3.77
C ASP A 149 3.02 11.06 2.45
N VAL A 150 2.47 9.90 2.07
CA VAL A 150 2.80 9.24 0.80
C VAL A 150 1.98 9.77 -0.38
N ASN A 151 1.04 10.68 -0.10
CA ASN A 151 0.23 11.36 -1.12
C ASN A 151 0.77 12.75 -1.44
N ASP A 152 1.81 13.18 -0.74
CA ASP A 152 2.50 14.43 -1.07
C ASP A 152 3.19 14.26 -2.43
N ILE A 153 2.58 14.89 -3.42
CA ILE A 153 3.04 14.82 -4.80
C ILE A 153 4.12 15.88 -4.99
N ASP A 154 5.38 15.45 -5.03
CA ASP A 154 6.45 16.31 -5.53
C ASP A 154 6.27 16.50 -7.05
N VAL A 155 5.57 17.60 -7.39
CA VAL A 155 5.25 17.96 -8.78
C VAL A 155 6.51 18.11 -9.62
N ASP A 156 7.60 18.59 -9.03
CA ASP A 156 8.85 18.80 -9.75
C ASP A 156 9.55 17.48 -10.06
N SER A 157 9.56 16.53 -9.15
CA SER A 157 10.04 15.16 -9.41
C SER A 157 9.21 14.45 -10.46
N ILE A 158 7.89 14.55 -10.42
CA ILE A 158 7.01 13.97 -11.45
C ILE A 158 7.26 14.62 -12.81
N ARG A 159 7.35 15.95 -12.86
CA ARG A 159 7.66 16.67 -14.11
C ARG A 159 8.98 16.21 -14.69
N GLN A 160 10.02 16.08 -13.87
CA GLN A 160 11.32 15.62 -14.31
C GLN A 160 11.28 14.18 -14.82
N TYR A 161 10.53 13.30 -14.14
CA TYR A 161 10.33 11.92 -14.59
C TYR A 161 9.65 11.87 -15.97
N ILE A 162 8.57 12.62 -16.17
CA ILE A 162 7.86 12.70 -17.46
C ILE A 162 8.77 13.24 -18.56
N ILE A 163 9.56 14.30 -18.28
CA ILE A 163 10.51 14.86 -19.26
C ILE A 163 11.56 13.82 -19.68
N ASN A 164 12.09 13.06 -18.73
CA ASN A 164 13.09 12.03 -19.01
C ASN A 164 12.48 10.88 -19.82
N ASP A 165 11.29 10.42 -19.47
CA ASP A 165 10.57 9.34 -20.18
C ASP A 165 10.27 9.74 -21.64
N VAL A 166 9.78 10.95 -21.86
CA VAL A 166 9.54 11.46 -23.23
C VAL A 166 10.83 11.55 -24.03
N ARG A 167 11.94 11.99 -23.43
CA ARG A 167 13.23 12.09 -24.11
C ARG A 167 13.78 10.71 -24.47
N GLU A 168 13.71 9.73 -23.59
CA GLU A 168 14.12 8.35 -23.86
C GLU A 168 13.30 7.73 -25.01
N GLU A 169 12.01 8.01 -25.06
CA GLU A 169 11.14 7.57 -26.15
C GLU A 169 11.49 8.23 -27.48
N GLU A 170 11.79 9.54 -27.50
CA GLU A 170 12.25 10.27 -28.69
C GLU A 170 13.60 9.74 -29.21
N GLU A 171 14.55 9.46 -28.32
CA GLU A 171 15.84 8.87 -28.65
C GLU A 171 15.67 7.46 -29.27
N ARG A 172 14.83 6.63 -28.70
CA ARG A 172 14.50 5.29 -29.23
C ARG A 172 13.88 5.36 -30.61
N LEU A 173 12.92 6.26 -30.83
CA LEU A 173 12.28 6.45 -32.14
C LEU A 173 13.26 6.99 -33.20
N ALA A 174 14.21 7.82 -32.79
CA ALA A 174 15.26 8.32 -33.69
C ALA A 174 16.21 7.20 -34.10
N GLU A 175 16.63 6.34 -33.18
CA GLU A 175 17.46 5.17 -33.47
C GLU A 175 16.74 4.19 -34.40
N GLU A 176 15.47 3.89 -34.15
CA GLU A 176 14.66 3.02 -35.02
C GLU A 176 14.56 3.57 -36.46
N LYS A 177 14.39 4.89 -36.61
CA LYS A 177 14.36 5.53 -37.95
C LYS A 177 15.71 5.44 -38.67
N MET A 178 16.80 5.70 -37.96
CA MET A 178 18.15 5.59 -38.52
C MET A 178 18.42 4.15 -38.99
N LEU A 179 18.09 3.17 -38.18
CA LEU A 179 18.26 1.75 -38.52
C LEU A 179 17.42 1.34 -39.74
N ALA A 180 16.20 1.87 -39.84
CA ALA A 180 15.31 1.64 -40.98
C ALA A 180 15.87 2.28 -42.29
N GLU A 181 16.46 3.48 -42.20
CA GLU A 181 17.11 4.14 -43.35
C GLU A 181 18.36 3.43 -43.80
N GLU A 182 19.23 3.00 -42.88
CA GLU A 182 20.40 2.19 -43.19
C GLU A 182 20.01 0.87 -43.87
N THR A 183 19.00 0.19 -43.37
CA THR A 183 18.50 -1.06 -43.95
C THR A 183 17.99 -0.84 -45.39
N ARG A 184 17.30 0.27 -45.66
CA ARG A 184 16.84 0.61 -47.01
C ARG A 184 17.99 0.90 -47.98
N SER A 185 19.07 1.54 -47.49
CA SER A 185 20.24 1.86 -48.34
C SER A 185 21.06 0.63 -48.73
N VAL A 186 20.99 -0.44 -47.96
CA VAL A 186 21.70 -1.71 -48.22
C VAL A 186 20.96 -2.61 -49.23
N ILE A 187 19.65 -2.42 -49.39
CA ILE A 187 18.78 -3.23 -50.26
C ILE A 187 18.68 -2.63 -51.67
N GLN A 188 19.13 -1.41 -51.90
CA GLN A 188 19.29 -0.79 -53.23
C GLN A 188 20.68 -1.03 -53.80
#